data_3b3fc0a1af84b609616a1c4856ef1086
#
_entry.id   3b3fc0a1af84b609616a1c4856ef1086
#
_cell.length_a   1.000
_cell.length_b   1.000
_cell.length_c   1.000
_cell.angle_alpha   90.00
_cell.angle_beta   90.00
_cell.angle_gamma   90.00
#
_symmetry.space_group_name_H-M   'P 1'
#
loop_
_entity.id
_entity.type
_entity.pdbx_description
1 polymer ?
#
loop_
_entity_poly.entity_id
_entity_poly.type
_entity_poly.pdbx_seq_one_letter_code
_entity_poly.pdbx_strand_id
1 'polypeptide(L)'
;MNPKKHNTFKKDIAKEVGVHPDVVDAFITFYYGKVRKNLSDLNCCNLHLDGLGTFSLRKKRLKDKIKRYKSILGNLTKMTFGGYDKHVAVKEKLSNLEDALKLIEENEQRKKDWLKENAEK
;
A
#
# COMPACT_ATOMS: atom_id res chain seq x y z
N MET A 1 19.42 -8.47 -15.04
CA MET A 1 18.28 -9.34 -15.37
C MET A 1 17.09 -8.48 -15.77
N ASN A 2 16.71 -8.44 -17.04
CA ASN A 2 15.49 -7.75 -17.42
C ASN A 2 14.28 -8.60 -17.02
N PRO A 3 13.32 -8.06 -16.23
CA PRO A 3 12.12 -8.80 -15.89
C PRO A 3 11.36 -9.13 -17.19
N LYS A 4 11.02 -10.41 -17.36
CA LYS A 4 10.20 -10.83 -18.51
C LYS A 4 8.84 -10.13 -18.42
N LYS A 5 8.43 -9.45 -19.47
CA LYS A 5 7.10 -8.85 -19.55
C LYS A 5 6.06 -9.97 -19.68
N HIS A 6 4.86 -9.77 -19.13
CA HIS A 6 3.76 -10.76 -19.18
C HIS A 6 3.42 -11.20 -20.63
N ASN A 7 3.68 -10.36 -21.64
CA ASN A 7 3.50 -10.67 -23.04
C ASN A 7 4.32 -11.89 -23.53
N THR A 8 5.42 -12.25 -22.85
CA THR A 8 6.26 -13.40 -23.25
C THR A 8 5.60 -14.75 -22.93
N PHE A 9 4.78 -14.84 -21.91
CA PHE A 9 4.14 -16.10 -21.48
C PHE A 9 2.60 -16.08 -21.53
N LYS A 10 2.00 -14.96 -21.89
CA LYS A 10 0.54 -14.79 -21.99
C LYS A 10 -0.11 -15.83 -22.92
N LYS A 11 0.53 -16.16 -24.06
CA LYS A 11 0.02 -17.15 -25.01
C LYS A 11 0.07 -18.58 -24.46
N ASP A 12 1.11 -18.90 -23.72
CA ASP A 12 1.30 -20.23 -23.16
C ASP A 12 0.31 -20.48 -22.02
N ILE A 13 0.15 -19.49 -21.12
CA ILE A 13 -0.85 -19.52 -20.05
C ILE A 13 -2.27 -19.58 -20.63
N ALA A 14 -2.57 -18.81 -21.66
CA ALA A 14 -3.88 -18.82 -22.30
C ALA A 14 -4.26 -20.21 -22.86
N LYS A 15 -3.29 -20.91 -23.45
CA LYS A 15 -3.46 -22.29 -23.90
C LYS A 15 -3.66 -23.27 -22.75
N GLU A 16 -2.88 -23.13 -21.67
CA GLU A 16 -2.94 -23.99 -20.50
C GLU A 16 -4.28 -23.89 -19.78
N VAL A 17 -4.80 -22.66 -19.65
CA VAL A 17 -6.08 -22.36 -18.97
C VAL A 17 -7.27 -22.51 -19.90
N GLY A 18 -7.07 -22.60 -21.22
CA GLY A 18 -8.15 -22.72 -22.22
C GLY A 18 -8.94 -21.43 -22.46
N VAL A 19 -8.30 -20.27 -22.34
CA VAL A 19 -8.93 -18.96 -22.55
C VAL A 19 -8.22 -18.16 -23.67
N HIS A 20 -8.89 -17.12 -24.19
CA HIS A 20 -8.26 -16.24 -25.15
C HIS A 20 -7.14 -15.41 -24.52
N PRO A 21 -6.01 -15.16 -25.21
CA PRO A 21 -4.88 -14.38 -24.67
C PRO A 21 -5.25 -12.98 -24.16
N ASP A 22 -6.27 -12.33 -24.73
CA ASP A 22 -6.73 -11.02 -24.29
C ASP A 22 -7.43 -11.06 -22.92
N VAL A 23 -8.05 -12.18 -22.59
CA VAL A 23 -8.64 -12.40 -21.24
C VAL A 23 -7.54 -12.48 -20.19
N VAL A 24 -6.43 -13.15 -20.51
CA VAL A 24 -5.25 -13.19 -19.63
C VAL A 24 -4.69 -11.79 -19.39
N ASP A 25 -4.60 -10.98 -20.45
CA ASP A 25 -4.08 -9.61 -20.39
C ASP A 25 -5.00 -8.70 -19.55
N ALA A 26 -6.32 -8.77 -19.78
CA ALA A 26 -7.31 -8.03 -19.02
C ALA A 26 -7.27 -8.41 -17.52
N PHE A 27 -7.16 -9.71 -17.22
CA PHE A 27 -7.05 -10.20 -15.84
C PHE A 27 -5.78 -9.68 -15.16
N ILE A 28 -4.63 -9.77 -15.79
CA ILE A 28 -3.35 -9.28 -15.26
C ILE A 28 -3.43 -7.77 -14.96
N THR A 29 -3.96 -6.99 -15.90
CA THR A 29 -4.12 -5.55 -15.76
C THR A 29 -5.05 -5.21 -14.60
N PHE A 30 -6.19 -5.88 -14.49
CA PHE A 30 -7.15 -5.70 -13.41
C PHE A 30 -6.56 -6.09 -12.06
N TYR A 31 -5.96 -7.27 -11.96
CA TYR A 31 -5.39 -7.80 -10.73
C TYR A 31 -4.28 -6.90 -10.16
N TYR A 32 -3.29 -6.56 -10.98
CA TYR A 32 -2.22 -5.67 -10.54
C TYR A 32 -2.69 -4.23 -10.30
N GLY A 33 -3.71 -3.78 -11.01
CA GLY A 33 -4.39 -2.51 -10.74
C GLY A 33 -5.00 -2.48 -9.33
N LYS A 34 -5.70 -3.54 -8.93
CA LYS A 34 -6.26 -3.70 -7.58
C LYS A 34 -5.18 -3.81 -6.50
N VAL A 35 -4.13 -4.61 -6.75
CA VAL A 35 -2.98 -4.72 -5.83
C VAL A 35 -2.32 -3.36 -5.61
N ARG A 36 -2.04 -2.63 -6.70
CA ARG A 36 -1.44 -1.29 -6.62
C ARG A 36 -2.31 -0.32 -5.84
N LYS A 37 -3.63 -0.32 -6.09
CA LYS A 37 -4.59 0.51 -5.37
C LYS A 37 -4.55 0.20 -3.87
N ASN A 38 -4.68 -1.07 -3.47
CA ASN A 38 -4.66 -1.47 -2.07
C ASN A 38 -3.35 -1.13 -1.36
N LEU A 39 -2.21 -1.23 -2.05
CA LEU A 39 -0.90 -0.82 -1.51
C LEU A 39 -0.77 0.71 -1.38
N SER A 40 -1.45 1.47 -2.24
CA SER A 40 -1.40 2.94 -2.24
C SER A 40 -2.32 3.57 -1.20
N ASP A 41 -3.49 2.98 -0.98
CA ASP A 41 -4.53 3.55 -0.12
C ASP A 41 -4.20 3.44 1.38
N LEU A 42 -3.14 2.70 1.76
CA LEU A 42 -2.68 2.50 3.15
C LEU A 42 -3.77 1.98 4.12
N ASN A 43 -4.92 1.57 3.59
CA ASN A 43 -6.05 1.07 4.39
C ASN A 43 -5.81 -0.36 4.91
N CYS A 44 -4.87 -1.07 4.31
CA CYS A 44 -4.49 -2.43 4.70
C CYS A 44 -3.09 -2.43 5.30
N CYS A 45 -2.98 -2.75 6.60
CA CYS A 45 -1.67 -2.93 7.24
C CYS A 45 -0.89 -4.12 6.68
N ASN A 46 -1.60 -5.16 6.23
CA ASN A 46 -1.05 -6.36 5.66
C ASN A 46 -1.86 -6.77 4.43
N LEU A 47 -1.19 -6.96 3.31
CA LEU A 47 -1.77 -7.48 2.07
C LEU A 47 -1.08 -8.81 1.75
N HIS A 48 -1.84 -9.90 1.83
CA HIS A 48 -1.37 -11.23 1.43
C HIS A 48 -1.73 -11.48 -0.03
N LEU A 49 -0.75 -11.91 -0.81
CA LEU A 49 -0.90 -12.31 -2.21
C LEU A 49 -0.42 -13.74 -2.35
N ASP A 50 -1.32 -14.65 -2.73
CA ASP A 50 -0.98 -16.05 -2.96
C ASP A 50 0.14 -16.18 -3.99
N GLY A 51 1.15 -16.99 -3.68
CA GLY A 51 2.32 -17.19 -4.53
C GLY A 51 3.39 -16.09 -4.46
N LEU A 52 3.08 -14.89 -3.90
CA LEU A 52 4.03 -13.78 -3.79
C LEU A 52 4.44 -13.47 -2.35
N GLY A 53 3.56 -13.74 -1.38
CA GLY A 53 3.81 -13.48 0.03
C GLY A 53 2.98 -12.34 0.62
N THR A 54 3.41 -11.84 1.77
CA THR A 54 2.70 -10.80 2.50
C THR A 54 3.46 -9.48 2.49
N PHE A 55 2.79 -8.42 2.03
CA PHE A 55 3.28 -7.05 2.11
C PHE A 55 2.75 -6.41 3.40
N SER A 56 3.64 -5.97 4.26
CA SER A 56 3.27 -5.31 5.53
C SER A 56 3.86 -3.92 5.66
N LEU A 57 3.08 -3.01 6.25
CA LEU A 57 3.52 -1.66 6.57
C LEU A 57 4.49 -1.69 7.76
N ARG A 58 5.70 -1.13 7.57
CA ARG A 58 6.70 -1.04 8.64
C ARG A 58 6.48 0.25 9.45
N LYS A 59 6.09 0.11 10.71
CA LYS A 59 5.85 1.22 11.66
C LYS A 59 7.01 2.23 11.72
N LYS A 60 8.26 1.76 11.75
CA LYS A 60 9.44 2.65 11.77
C LYS A 60 9.50 3.53 10.52
N ARG A 61 9.37 2.92 9.32
CA ARG A 61 9.40 3.68 8.06
C ARG A 61 8.24 4.66 7.94
N LEU A 62 7.07 4.31 8.49
CA LEU A 62 5.90 5.18 8.51
C LEU A 62 6.16 6.41 9.37
N LYS A 63 6.72 6.24 10.59
CA LYS A 63 7.11 7.33 11.48
C LYS A 63 8.16 8.25 10.85
N ASP A 64 9.15 7.70 10.16
CA ASP A 64 10.18 8.48 9.45
C ASP A 64 9.56 9.31 8.30
N LYS A 65 8.62 8.74 7.56
CA LYS A 65 7.86 9.46 6.53
C LYS A 65 7.02 10.59 7.11
N ILE A 66 6.30 10.35 8.21
CA ILE A 66 5.51 11.36 8.91
C ILE A 66 6.41 12.55 9.35
N LYS A 67 7.55 12.27 9.96
CA LYS A 67 8.53 13.30 10.34
C LYS A 67 8.98 14.13 9.15
N ARG A 68 9.30 13.46 8.04
CA ARG A 68 9.72 14.12 6.80
C ARG A 68 8.63 15.03 6.24
N TYR A 69 7.38 14.56 6.17
CA TYR A 69 6.28 15.38 5.66
C TYR A 69 5.94 16.55 6.60
N LYS A 70 6.06 16.39 7.93
CA LYS A 70 5.92 17.50 8.89
C LYS A 70 6.98 18.57 8.68
N SER A 71 8.23 18.18 8.44
CA SER A 71 9.32 19.11 8.11
C SER A 71 9.06 19.84 6.79
N ILE A 72 8.63 19.13 5.74
CA ILE A 72 8.27 19.74 4.46
C ILE A 72 7.13 20.76 4.65
N LEU A 73 6.09 20.38 5.41
CA LEU A 73 4.94 21.24 5.66
C LEU A 73 5.34 22.54 6.39
N GLY A 74 6.28 22.47 7.35
CA GLY A 74 6.82 23.62 8.06
C GLY A 74 7.62 24.58 7.17
N ASN A 75 8.24 24.07 6.12
CA ASN A 75 9.07 24.85 5.19
C ASN A 75 8.33 25.36 3.95
N LEU A 76 7.08 24.90 3.72
CA LEU A 76 6.28 25.34 2.56
C LEU A 76 5.70 26.73 2.79
N THR A 77 5.98 27.64 1.86
CA THR A 77 5.36 28.96 1.81
C THR A 77 3.96 28.89 1.19
N LYS A 78 2.98 29.47 1.85
CA LYS A 78 1.59 29.56 1.37
C LYS A 78 1.32 30.79 0.48
N MET A 79 2.35 31.61 0.25
CA MET A 79 2.22 32.90 -0.41
C MET A 79 1.97 32.84 -1.91
N THR A 80 2.23 31.69 -2.55
CA THR A 80 1.97 31.46 -3.96
C THR A 80 0.88 30.45 -4.15
N PHE A 81 0.12 30.54 -5.26
CA PHE A 81 -0.93 29.56 -5.59
C PHE A 81 -0.38 28.12 -5.64
N GLY A 82 0.75 27.92 -6.33
CA GLY A 82 1.40 26.60 -6.36
C GLY A 82 1.97 26.14 -5.01
N GLY A 83 2.31 27.06 -4.11
CA GLY A 83 2.71 26.75 -2.72
C GLY A 83 1.52 26.29 -1.89
N TYR A 84 0.36 26.92 -2.07
CA TYR A 84 -0.87 26.53 -1.41
C TYR A 84 -1.33 25.12 -1.81
N ASP A 85 -1.37 24.81 -3.11
CA ASP A 85 -1.74 23.49 -3.62
C ASP A 85 -0.82 22.38 -3.09
N LYS A 86 0.49 22.64 -3.08
CA LYS A 86 1.47 21.71 -2.49
C LYS A 86 1.24 21.52 -0.99
N HIS A 87 0.90 22.60 -0.27
CA HIS A 87 0.61 22.52 1.16
C HIS A 87 -0.62 21.64 1.43
N VAL A 88 -1.71 21.80 0.66
CA VAL A 88 -2.92 20.99 0.79
C VAL A 88 -2.61 19.51 0.49
N ALA A 89 -1.91 19.23 -0.62
CA ALA A 89 -1.55 17.87 -1.00
C ALA A 89 -0.64 17.19 0.02
N VAL A 90 0.32 17.91 0.61
CA VAL A 90 1.21 17.36 1.65
C VAL A 90 0.45 17.13 2.95
N LYS A 91 -0.48 18.01 3.31
CA LYS A 91 -1.33 17.86 4.50
C LYS A 91 -2.23 16.64 4.39
N GLU A 92 -2.84 16.41 3.24
CA GLU A 92 -3.66 15.23 2.98
C GLU A 92 -2.85 13.93 3.09
N LYS A 93 -1.66 13.89 2.47
CA LYS A 93 -0.74 12.75 2.58
C LYS A 93 -0.31 12.49 4.02
N LEU A 94 -0.06 13.55 4.79
CA LEU A 94 0.30 13.45 6.20
C LEU A 94 -0.84 12.83 7.01
N SER A 95 -2.09 13.29 6.81
CA SER A 95 -3.27 12.72 7.47
C SER A 95 -3.41 11.23 7.17
N ASN A 96 -3.31 10.81 5.91
CA ASN A 96 -3.39 9.41 5.51
C ASN A 96 -2.30 8.54 6.17
N LEU A 97 -1.08 9.07 6.32
CA LEU A 97 0.01 8.37 7.00
C LEU A 97 -0.20 8.26 8.53
N GLU A 98 -0.76 9.30 9.15
CA GLU A 98 -1.10 9.29 10.57
C GLU A 98 -2.24 8.32 10.88
N ASP A 99 -3.25 8.25 10.02
CA ASP A 99 -4.36 7.30 10.15
C ASP A 99 -3.89 5.85 9.98
N ALA A 100 -2.99 5.59 9.00
CA ALA A 100 -2.36 4.28 8.85
C ALA A 100 -1.52 3.89 10.09
N LEU A 101 -0.84 4.84 10.72
CA LEU A 101 -0.08 4.59 11.95
C LEU A 101 -1.01 4.21 13.12
N LYS A 102 -2.12 4.93 13.29
CA LYS A 102 -3.14 4.61 14.30
C LYS A 102 -3.70 3.20 14.10
N LEU A 103 -4.04 2.86 12.86
CA LEU A 103 -4.55 1.53 12.52
C LEU A 103 -3.57 0.40 12.88
N ILE A 104 -2.27 0.60 12.65
CA ILE A 104 -1.24 -0.35 13.06
C ILE A 104 -1.18 -0.47 14.58
N GLU A 105 -1.20 0.64 15.31
CA GLU A 105 -1.13 0.67 16.77
C GLU A 105 -2.36 0.02 17.41
N GLU A 106 -3.55 0.24 16.87
CA GLU A 106 -4.78 -0.42 17.30
C GLU A 106 -4.74 -1.94 17.05
N ASN A 107 -4.22 -2.38 15.91
CA ASN A 107 -4.06 -3.79 15.61
C ASN A 107 -3.03 -4.47 16.52
N GLU A 108 -1.92 -3.79 16.82
CA GLU A 108 -0.92 -4.28 17.78
C GLU A 108 -1.53 -4.41 19.19
N GLN A 109 -2.36 -3.45 19.60
CA GLN A 109 -3.02 -3.48 20.91
C GLN A 109 -4.03 -4.63 20.99
N ARG A 110 -4.91 -4.77 19.99
CA ARG A 110 -5.86 -5.90 19.92
C ARG A 110 -5.18 -7.26 20.00
N LYS A 111 -4.03 -7.40 19.31
CA LYS A 111 -3.24 -8.63 19.39
C LYS A 111 -2.68 -8.89 20.79
N LYS A 112 -2.21 -7.86 21.47
CA LYS A 112 -1.71 -7.99 22.86
C LYS A 112 -2.83 -8.38 23.83
N ASP A 113 -4.01 -7.77 23.68
CA ASP A 113 -5.16 -8.02 24.53
C ASP A 113 -5.65 -9.48 24.33
N TRP A 114 -5.75 -9.91 23.07
CA TRP A 114 -6.08 -11.31 22.74
C TRP A 114 -5.07 -12.32 23.34
N LEU A 115 -3.77 -12.01 23.29
CA LEU A 115 -2.73 -12.88 23.87
C LEU A 115 -2.85 -12.96 25.40
N LYS A 116 -3.20 -11.87 26.09
CA LYS A 116 -3.43 -11.86 27.54
C LYS A 116 -4.64 -12.71 27.91
N GLU A 117 -5.78 -12.52 27.23
CA GLU A 117 -7.00 -13.28 27.47
C GLU A 117 -6.82 -14.80 27.26
N ASN A 118 -5.95 -15.23 26.34
CA ASN A 118 -5.67 -16.63 26.07
C ASN A 118 -4.51 -17.20 26.89
N ALA A 119 -3.71 -16.37 27.55
CA ALA A 119 -2.67 -16.83 28.48
C ALA A 119 -3.22 -17.14 29.88
N GLU A 120 -4.41 -16.60 30.22
CA GLU A 120 -5.11 -16.85 31.50
C GLU A 120 -6.07 -18.07 31.45
N LYS A 121 -6.16 -18.73 30.31
CA LYS A 121 -6.91 -19.99 30.10
C LYS A 121 -6.00 -21.20 30.15
#